data_e148ba67fcac167892d22e21040e42aa
#
_entry.id   e148ba67fcac167892d22e21040e42aa
#
_cell.length_a   1.000
_cell.length_b   1.000
_cell.length_c   1.000
_cell.angle_alpha   90.00
_cell.angle_beta   90.00
_cell.angle_gamma   90.00
#
_symmetry.space_group_name_H-M   'P 1'
#
loop_
_entity.id
_entity.type
_entity.pdbx_description
1 polymer ?
#
loop_
_entity_poly.entity_id
_entity_poly.type
_entity_poly.pdbx_seq_one_letter_code
_entity_poly.pdbx_strand_id
1 'polypeptide(L)'
;AKKVVSKVAAGCQQAVSREVADSPTAVLTLVVDGGIAGRTGAAMSLGRDVTGKTGTTDTSAAVWFAGYTPELAAAVWVGDPRGGFKYPMKNVTINGNYYGQVFGSSLPGPIWRQAMSGALADTPPSTFELQPLFGLRTARGGGTYLPPSYTPAPAPGIATPAPSYTP
;
A
#
# COMPACT_ATOMS: atom_id res chain seq x y z
N ALA A 1 20.47 19.58 17.48
CA ALA A 1 19.80 18.47 18.17
C ALA A 1 18.36 18.36 17.66
N LYS A 2 17.92 17.16 17.21
CA LYS A 2 16.52 16.91 16.81
C LYS A 2 15.65 16.99 18.07
N LYS A 3 14.70 17.91 18.11
CA LYS A 3 13.74 18.02 19.21
C LYS A 3 12.60 17.01 18.98
N VAL A 4 12.41 16.07 19.89
CA VAL A 4 11.24 15.19 19.88
C VAL A 4 10.02 16.02 20.23
N VAL A 5 9.09 16.18 19.28
CA VAL A 5 7.87 16.99 19.45
C VAL A 5 6.76 16.18 20.12
N SER A 6 6.68 14.88 19.81
CA SER A 6 5.71 13.96 20.40
C SER A 6 6.23 12.53 20.30
N LYS A 7 5.92 11.70 21.30
CA LYS A 7 6.17 10.26 21.28
C LYS A 7 4.83 9.56 21.53
N VAL A 8 4.32 8.92 20.49
CA VAL A 8 3.10 8.10 20.59
C VAL A 8 3.49 6.69 20.98
N ALA A 9 2.83 6.12 21.96
CA ALA A 9 3.02 4.71 22.33
C ALA A 9 2.46 3.82 21.20
N ALA A 10 3.18 2.76 20.85
CA ALA A 10 2.68 1.78 19.90
C ALA A 10 1.51 1.01 20.53
N GLY A 11 0.33 1.06 19.89
CA GLY A 11 -0.86 0.28 20.25
C GLY A 11 -1.15 -0.74 19.16
N CYS A 12 -0.37 -1.82 19.10
CA CYS A 12 -0.53 -2.86 18.08
C CYS A 12 -1.38 -4.01 18.59
N GLN A 13 -2.28 -4.51 17.74
CA GLN A 13 -3.02 -5.75 17.96
C GLN A 13 -2.80 -6.66 16.75
N GLN A 14 -2.60 -7.94 16.99
CA GLN A 14 -2.51 -8.93 15.95
C GLN A 14 -3.90 -9.14 15.33
N ALA A 15 -4.14 -8.59 14.15
CA ALA A 15 -5.44 -8.62 13.48
C ALA A 15 -5.62 -9.85 12.58
N VAL A 16 -4.54 -10.34 11.96
CA VAL A 16 -4.54 -11.48 11.03
C VAL A 16 -3.33 -12.36 11.30
N SER A 17 -3.36 -13.64 10.90
CA SER A 17 -2.19 -14.50 11.03
C SER A 17 -1.05 -14.02 10.11
N ARG A 18 0.19 -14.46 10.42
CA ARG A 18 1.36 -14.11 9.63
C ARG A 18 1.23 -14.57 8.17
N GLU A 19 0.74 -15.78 7.95
CA GLU A 19 0.54 -16.34 6.60
C GLU A 19 -0.44 -15.50 5.77
N VAL A 20 -1.49 -14.97 6.43
CA VAL A 20 -2.48 -14.09 5.78
C VAL A 20 -1.87 -12.73 5.44
N ALA A 21 -0.93 -12.23 6.24
CA ALA A 21 -0.23 -10.98 5.96
C ALA A 21 0.89 -11.15 4.91
N ASP A 22 1.63 -12.27 4.96
CA ASP A 22 2.76 -12.53 4.07
C ASP A 22 2.31 -12.81 2.63
N SER A 23 1.17 -13.47 2.45
CA SER A 23 0.65 -13.81 1.12
C SER A 23 0.42 -12.58 0.23
N PRO A 24 -0.35 -11.56 0.63
CA PRO A 24 -0.48 -10.34 -0.16
C PRO A 24 0.84 -9.58 -0.30
N THR A 25 1.71 -9.59 0.72
CA THR A 25 3.04 -8.97 0.63
C THR A 25 3.84 -9.58 -0.51
N ALA A 26 3.92 -10.90 -0.59
CA ALA A 26 4.63 -11.61 -1.65
C ALA A 26 4.05 -11.32 -3.06
N VAL A 27 2.73 -11.21 -3.18
CA VAL A 27 2.09 -10.86 -4.46
C VAL A 27 2.36 -9.39 -4.82
N LEU A 28 2.31 -8.49 -3.86
CA LEU A 28 2.49 -7.07 -4.09
C LEU A 28 3.94 -6.67 -4.38
N THR A 29 4.94 -7.45 -3.95
CA THR A 29 6.33 -7.25 -4.41
C THR A 29 6.45 -7.38 -5.92
N LEU A 30 5.67 -8.28 -6.53
CA LEU A 30 5.66 -8.46 -7.99
C LEU A 30 5.13 -7.23 -8.74
N VAL A 31 4.34 -6.38 -8.10
CA VAL A 31 3.81 -5.14 -8.70
C VAL A 31 4.91 -4.09 -8.85
N VAL A 32 5.90 -4.07 -7.96
CA VAL A 32 7.01 -3.11 -7.97
C VAL A 32 8.26 -3.74 -8.61
N ASP A 33 8.76 -4.85 -8.09
CA ASP A 33 10.07 -5.41 -8.48
C ASP A 33 10.01 -6.79 -9.17
N GLY A 34 8.83 -7.32 -9.38
CA GLY A 34 8.64 -8.66 -9.92
C GLY A 34 8.85 -8.78 -11.42
N GLY A 35 9.87 -8.72 -12.06
CA GLY A 35 10.26 -9.06 -13.44
C GLY A 35 9.17 -9.17 -14.56
N ILE A 36 7.92 -8.84 -14.26
CA ILE A 36 6.76 -8.97 -15.16
C ILE A 36 6.57 -7.65 -15.93
N ALA A 37 6.36 -7.73 -17.25
CA ALA A 37 6.07 -6.56 -18.06
C ALA A 37 4.72 -5.91 -17.67
N GLY A 38 4.61 -4.58 -17.80
CA GLY A 38 3.35 -3.86 -17.56
C GLY A 38 3.01 -3.62 -16.08
N ARG A 39 3.95 -3.81 -15.17
CA ARG A 39 3.77 -3.53 -13.73
C ARG A 39 3.42 -2.07 -13.50
N THR A 40 2.33 -1.83 -12.76
CA THR A 40 1.89 -0.46 -12.45
C THR A 40 2.75 0.23 -11.40
N GLY A 41 3.55 -0.51 -10.64
CA GLY A 41 4.44 -0.02 -9.59
C GLY A 41 5.92 0.04 -9.97
N ALA A 42 6.32 -0.34 -11.19
CA ALA A 42 7.73 -0.48 -11.57
C ALA A 42 8.58 0.78 -11.31
N ALA A 43 8.03 1.96 -11.54
CA ALA A 43 8.73 3.23 -11.31
C ALA A 43 8.88 3.59 -9.82
N MET A 44 8.26 2.85 -8.91
CA MET A 44 8.28 3.09 -7.46
C MET A 44 9.30 2.22 -6.71
N SER A 45 10.18 1.49 -7.43
CA SER A 45 11.29 0.78 -6.80
C SER A 45 12.20 1.73 -6.01
N LEU A 46 12.64 1.26 -4.85
CA LEU A 46 13.49 2.00 -3.90
C LEU A 46 14.91 1.41 -3.79
N GLY A 47 15.24 0.37 -4.58
CA GLY A 47 16.51 -0.35 -4.46
C GLY A 47 16.63 -1.17 -3.17
N ARG A 48 15.50 -1.49 -2.55
CA ARG A 48 15.33 -2.38 -1.39
C ARG A 48 14.02 -3.12 -1.50
N ASP A 49 13.77 -4.11 -0.65
CA ASP A 49 12.49 -4.80 -0.61
C ASP A 49 11.34 -3.81 -0.42
N VAL A 50 10.42 -3.82 -1.37
CA VAL A 50 9.30 -2.90 -1.41
C VAL A 50 8.07 -3.57 -2.01
N THR A 51 6.93 -3.23 -1.48
CA THR A 51 5.63 -3.62 -2.03
C THR A 51 4.75 -2.41 -2.19
N GLY A 52 3.80 -2.48 -3.12
CA GLY A 52 2.87 -1.37 -3.30
C GLY A 52 1.82 -1.64 -4.36
N LYS A 53 0.78 -0.83 -4.32
CA LYS A 53 -0.34 -0.91 -5.25
C LYS A 53 -0.86 0.47 -5.59
N THR A 54 -1.09 0.67 -6.87
CA THR A 54 -1.84 1.81 -7.38
C THR A 54 -3.33 1.64 -7.10
N GLY A 55 -4.02 2.75 -6.85
CA GLY A 55 -5.47 2.83 -6.82
C GLY A 55 -5.95 3.96 -7.72
N THR A 56 -6.98 3.70 -8.52
CA THR A 56 -7.64 4.71 -9.33
C THR A 56 -9.13 4.41 -9.29
N THR A 57 -9.91 5.30 -8.72
CA THR A 57 -11.37 5.14 -8.71
C THR A 57 -11.94 5.35 -10.10
N ASP A 58 -13.16 4.87 -10.34
CA ASP A 58 -13.88 5.16 -11.55
C ASP A 58 -13.90 6.67 -11.81
N THR A 59 -13.78 7.06 -13.06
CA THR A 59 -13.68 8.46 -13.47
C THR A 59 -12.45 9.23 -12.96
N SER A 60 -11.51 8.59 -12.24
CA SER A 60 -10.38 9.26 -11.57
C SER A 60 -10.79 10.30 -10.53
N ALA A 61 -11.89 10.04 -9.80
CA ALA A 61 -12.34 10.90 -8.70
C ALA A 61 -11.30 10.99 -7.58
N ALA A 62 -10.53 9.92 -7.37
CA ALA A 62 -9.41 9.86 -6.46
C ALA A 62 -8.37 8.87 -6.98
N VAL A 63 -7.11 9.18 -6.82
CA VAL A 63 -6.00 8.32 -7.21
C VAL A 63 -5.03 8.11 -6.06
N TRP A 64 -4.50 6.89 -5.94
CA TRP A 64 -3.71 6.46 -4.81
C TRP A 64 -2.45 5.72 -5.23
N PHE A 65 -1.45 5.80 -4.40
CA PHE A 65 -0.42 4.80 -4.28
C PHE A 65 -0.20 4.50 -2.80
N ALA A 66 -0.30 3.23 -2.43
CA ALA A 66 0.02 2.75 -1.08
C ALA A 66 1.10 1.68 -1.20
N GLY A 67 2.09 1.73 -0.33
CA GLY A 67 3.18 0.78 -0.34
C GLY A 67 3.99 0.84 0.95
N TYR A 68 4.84 -0.17 1.12
CA TYR A 68 5.67 -0.29 2.31
C TYR A 68 6.96 -1.08 2.02
N THR A 69 7.92 -0.85 2.87
CA THR A 69 9.13 -1.65 3.06
C THR A 69 9.02 -2.35 4.41
N PRO A 70 9.95 -3.24 4.80
CA PRO A 70 9.96 -3.79 6.16
C PRO A 70 10.00 -2.71 7.25
N GLU A 71 10.53 -1.53 6.95
CA GLU A 71 10.78 -0.45 7.93
C GLU A 71 9.69 0.60 7.99
N LEU A 72 9.00 0.87 6.86
CA LEU A 72 8.11 2.03 6.76
C LEU A 72 6.96 1.77 5.78
N ALA A 73 5.77 2.21 6.14
CA ALA A 73 4.59 2.22 5.27
C ALA A 73 4.12 3.65 5.02
N ALA A 74 3.66 3.91 3.80
CA ALA A 74 3.06 5.19 3.43
C ALA A 74 1.98 5.00 2.38
N ALA A 75 1.03 5.92 2.36
CA ALA A 75 0.03 6.04 1.31
C ALA A 75 -0.06 7.50 0.85
N VAL A 76 -0.18 7.70 -0.44
CA VAL A 76 -0.39 9.01 -1.06
C VAL A 76 -1.72 9.01 -1.77
N TRP A 77 -2.53 9.98 -1.45
CA TRP A 77 -3.79 10.29 -2.10
C TRP A 77 -3.67 11.59 -2.90
N VAL A 78 -4.24 11.60 -4.10
CA VAL A 78 -4.42 12.80 -4.91
C VAL A 78 -5.86 12.86 -5.39
N GLY A 79 -6.49 14.00 -5.16
CA GLY A 79 -7.88 14.26 -5.55
C GLY A 79 -8.25 15.70 -5.26
N ASP A 80 -9.43 16.13 -5.72
CA ASP A 80 -9.95 17.46 -5.44
C ASP A 80 -10.77 17.43 -4.14
N PRO A 81 -10.40 18.22 -3.11
CA PRO A 81 -11.13 18.24 -1.84
C PRO A 81 -12.56 18.76 -1.93
N ARG A 82 -12.91 19.44 -3.03
CA ARG A 82 -14.28 19.93 -3.29
C ARG A 82 -15.22 18.82 -3.77
N GLY A 83 -14.70 17.61 -4.03
CA GLY A 83 -15.47 16.44 -4.44
C GLY A 83 -14.98 15.86 -5.77
N GLY A 84 -14.32 14.71 -5.69
CA GLY A 84 -13.65 14.08 -6.83
C GLY A 84 -14.57 13.66 -7.97
N PHE A 85 -15.83 13.34 -7.70
CA PHE A 85 -16.82 13.05 -8.77
C PHE A 85 -17.19 14.29 -9.59
N LYS A 86 -17.26 15.45 -8.96
CA LYS A 86 -17.53 16.72 -9.62
C LYS A 86 -16.28 17.32 -10.27
N TYR A 87 -15.12 17.08 -9.67
CA TYR A 87 -13.81 17.55 -10.11
C TYR A 87 -12.84 16.39 -10.24
N PRO A 88 -13.05 15.49 -11.24
CA PRO A 88 -12.19 14.33 -11.42
C PRO A 88 -10.79 14.75 -11.84
N MET A 89 -9.81 13.92 -11.52
CA MET A 89 -8.40 14.11 -11.88
C MET A 89 -8.16 13.80 -13.37
N LYS A 90 -8.94 14.45 -14.24
CA LYS A 90 -8.86 14.38 -15.71
C LYS A 90 -8.77 15.77 -16.31
N ASN A 91 -7.99 15.91 -17.38
CA ASN A 91 -7.76 17.18 -18.08
C ASN A 91 -7.32 18.29 -17.09
N VAL A 92 -6.40 17.95 -16.19
CA VAL A 92 -5.92 18.85 -15.15
C VAL A 92 -4.46 19.21 -15.37
N THR A 93 -4.10 20.44 -15.00
CA THR A 93 -2.71 20.89 -14.95
C THR A 93 -2.29 20.99 -13.50
N ILE A 94 -1.27 20.23 -13.12
CA ILE A 94 -0.75 20.18 -11.75
C ILE A 94 0.75 20.53 -11.81
N ASN A 95 1.14 21.55 -11.10
CA ASN A 95 2.52 22.04 -11.07
C ASN A 95 3.13 22.23 -12.48
N GLY A 96 2.35 22.81 -13.41
CA GLY A 96 2.75 23.07 -14.79
C GLY A 96 2.68 21.86 -15.74
N ASN A 97 2.44 20.66 -15.26
CA ASN A 97 2.30 19.47 -16.08
C ASN A 97 0.82 19.16 -16.37
N TYR A 98 0.49 18.98 -17.65
CA TYR A 98 -0.84 18.60 -18.07
C TYR A 98 -1.04 17.07 -17.98
N TYR A 99 -2.15 16.66 -17.40
CA TYR A 99 -2.58 15.26 -17.30
C TYR A 99 -3.95 15.13 -17.97
N GLY A 100 -4.03 14.40 -19.09
CA GLY A 100 -5.31 13.99 -19.66
C GLY A 100 -6.09 13.11 -18.69
N GLN A 101 -5.38 12.25 -17.94
CA GLN A 101 -5.91 11.48 -16.82
C GLN A 101 -4.77 11.21 -15.83
N VAL A 102 -5.03 11.42 -14.54
CA VAL A 102 -4.09 11.04 -13.48
C VAL A 102 -4.37 9.60 -13.07
N PHE A 103 -3.30 8.81 -13.00
CA PHE A 103 -3.29 7.44 -12.49
C PHE A 103 -2.44 7.34 -11.23
N GLY A 104 -2.64 6.28 -10.45
CA GLY A 104 -1.84 6.03 -9.27
C GLY A 104 -0.33 5.95 -9.54
N SER A 105 0.06 5.50 -10.73
CA SER A 105 1.47 5.44 -11.17
C SER A 105 2.02 6.77 -11.69
N SER A 106 1.16 7.71 -12.15
CA SER A 106 1.62 8.93 -12.82
C SER A 106 1.89 10.11 -11.88
N LEU A 107 1.24 10.17 -10.73
CA LEU A 107 1.42 11.25 -9.76
C LEU A 107 1.56 10.78 -8.31
N PRO A 108 0.59 10.05 -7.69
CA PRO A 108 0.77 9.58 -6.31
C PRO A 108 2.00 8.69 -6.12
N GLY A 109 2.28 7.80 -7.07
CA GLY A 109 3.44 6.91 -7.02
C GLY A 109 4.77 7.65 -6.95
N PRO A 110 5.09 8.56 -7.87
CA PRO A 110 6.30 9.40 -7.80
C PRO A 110 6.43 10.20 -6.51
N ILE A 111 5.32 10.77 -5.99
CA ILE A 111 5.30 11.47 -4.70
C ILE A 111 5.65 10.50 -3.57
N TRP A 112 5.00 9.33 -3.55
CA TRP A 112 5.27 8.27 -2.58
C TRP A 112 6.74 7.85 -2.63
N ARG A 113 7.28 7.58 -3.81
CA ARG A 113 8.67 7.17 -3.98
C ARG A 113 9.64 8.22 -3.44
N GLN A 114 9.42 9.49 -3.74
CA GLN A 114 10.28 10.58 -3.26
C GLN A 114 10.22 10.70 -1.74
N ALA A 115 9.03 10.64 -1.15
CA ALA A 115 8.83 10.70 0.29
C ALA A 115 9.51 9.52 1.01
N MET A 116 9.31 8.29 0.52
CA MET A 116 9.92 7.09 1.08
C MET A 116 11.44 7.09 0.94
N SER A 117 11.96 7.50 -0.22
CA SER A 117 13.41 7.61 -0.44
C SER A 117 14.04 8.59 0.55
N GLY A 118 13.40 9.74 0.80
CA GLY A 118 13.89 10.71 1.77
C GLY A 118 13.80 10.20 3.21
N ALA A 119 12.69 9.59 3.57
CA ALA A 119 12.47 9.08 4.92
C ALA A 119 13.41 7.91 5.29
N LEU A 120 13.80 7.10 4.30
CA LEU A 120 14.62 5.90 4.47
C LEU A 120 16.11 6.13 4.12
N ALA A 121 16.53 7.36 3.83
CA ALA A 121 17.89 7.65 3.38
C ALA A 121 18.98 7.14 4.33
N ASP A 122 18.76 7.29 5.63
CA ASP A 122 19.69 6.88 6.69
C ASP A 122 19.30 5.53 7.35
N THR A 123 18.35 4.80 6.76
CA THR A 123 17.85 3.53 7.30
C THR A 123 18.44 2.36 6.54
N PRO A 124 19.23 1.47 7.16
CA PRO A 124 19.72 0.26 6.52
C PRO A 124 18.55 -0.56 5.96
N PRO A 125 18.67 -1.10 4.73
CA PRO A 125 17.63 -1.94 4.17
C PRO A 125 17.57 -3.29 4.88
N SER A 126 16.36 -3.77 5.16
CA SER A 126 16.10 -5.16 5.54
C SER A 126 15.23 -5.86 4.49
N THR A 127 15.02 -7.15 4.66
CA THR A 127 14.22 -7.98 3.75
C THR A 127 12.91 -8.39 4.38
N PHE A 128 11.89 -8.64 3.54
CA PHE A 128 10.67 -9.27 4.01
C PHE A 128 10.94 -10.74 4.36
N GLU A 129 10.79 -11.11 5.62
CA GLU A 129 10.85 -12.50 6.07
C GLU A 129 9.51 -13.20 5.81
N LEU A 130 9.20 -13.46 4.54
CA LEU A 130 7.94 -14.06 4.15
C LEU A 130 7.93 -15.56 4.42
N GLN A 131 6.82 -16.07 4.96
CA GLN A 131 6.56 -17.49 5.02
C GLN A 131 6.36 -18.05 3.60
N PRO A 132 6.76 -19.31 3.33
CA PRO A 132 6.47 -19.94 2.05
C PRO A 132 4.98 -19.86 1.75
N LEU A 133 4.63 -19.45 0.53
CA LEU A 133 3.25 -19.38 0.06
C LEU A 133 2.69 -20.80 -0.10
N PHE A 134 2.16 -21.37 0.98
CA PHE A 134 1.49 -22.67 0.92
C PHE A 134 0.18 -22.52 0.16
N GLY A 135 0.05 -23.23 -0.97
CA GLY A 135 -1.22 -23.32 -1.72
C GLY A 135 -1.32 -22.44 -2.96
N LEU A 136 -0.39 -21.57 -3.27
CA LEU A 136 -0.32 -20.99 -4.62
C LEU A 136 0.22 -22.05 -5.60
N ARG A 137 -0.66 -22.91 -6.07
CA ARG A 137 -0.37 -23.74 -7.24
C ARG A 137 -0.38 -22.82 -8.46
N THR A 138 0.76 -22.73 -9.11
CA THR A 138 0.83 -22.13 -10.45
C THR A 138 -0.27 -22.74 -11.33
N ALA A 139 -0.96 -21.91 -12.09
CA ALA A 139 -2.17 -22.23 -12.86
C ALA A 139 -2.01 -23.32 -13.96
N ARG A 140 -1.07 -24.25 -13.82
CA ARG A 140 -0.77 -25.35 -14.76
C ARG A 140 -1.17 -26.75 -14.30
N GLY A 141 -1.91 -26.89 -13.20
CA GLY A 141 -2.36 -28.21 -12.77
C GLY A 141 -3.65 -28.11 -11.99
N GLY A 142 -4.75 -28.56 -12.59
CA GLY A 142 -6.05 -28.70 -11.94
C GLY A 142 -5.96 -29.57 -10.68
N GLY A 143 -5.92 -28.97 -9.53
CA GLY A 143 -6.00 -29.59 -8.22
C GLY A 143 -6.89 -28.74 -7.34
N THR A 144 -7.84 -29.39 -6.70
CA THR A 144 -8.77 -28.77 -5.76
C THR A 144 -8.00 -28.13 -4.60
N TYR A 145 -8.17 -26.83 -4.41
CA TYR A 145 -7.70 -26.12 -3.22
C TYR A 145 -8.55 -26.63 -2.03
N LEU A 146 -7.92 -27.28 -1.09
CA LEU A 146 -8.46 -27.48 0.24
C LEU A 146 -7.82 -26.44 1.15
N PRO A 147 -8.57 -25.41 1.60
CA PRO A 147 -8.05 -24.48 2.59
C PRO A 147 -7.67 -25.27 3.86
N PRO A 148 -6.54 -24.93 4.52
CA PRO A 148 -6.30 -25.44 5.86
C PRO A 148 -7.50 -25.10 6.73
N SER A 149 -7.90 -26.02 7.62
CA SER A 149 -9.02 -25.83 8.54
C SER A 149 -8.74 -24.58 9.38
N TYR A 150 -9.37 -23.47 8.99
CA TYR A 150 -9.31 -22.22 9.73
C TYR A 150 -10.16 -22.36 10.99
N THR A 151 -9.53 -22.39 12.14
CA THR A 151 -10.20 -22.14 13.42
C THR A 151 -10.18 -20.65 13.65
N PRO A 152 -11.31 -19.93 13.54
CA PRO A 152 -11.31 -18.48 13.77
C PRO A 152 -10.82 -18.21 15.19
N ALA A 153 -9.89 -17.27 15.33
CA ALA A 153 -9.59 -16.70 16.64
C ALA A 153 -10.90 -16.15 17.25
N PRO A 154 -11.11 -16.27 18.56
CA PRO A 154 -12.29 -15.69 19.19
C PRO A 154 -12.36 -14.21 18.84
N ALA A 155 -13.55 -13.76 18.40
CA ALA A 155 -13.77 -12.38 18.01
C ALA A 155 -13.31 -11.45 19.15
N PRO A 156 -12.50 -10.42 18.88
CA PRO A 156 -12.19 -9.42 19.89
C PRO A 156 -13.50 -8.78 20.35
N GLY A 157 -13.68 -8.69 21.67
CA GLY A 157 -14.86 -8.04 22.25
C GLY A 157 -15.07 -6.68 21.59
N ILE A 158 -16.32 -6.38 21.27
CA ILE A 158 -16.73 -5.15 20.60
C ILE A 158 -16.16 -3.96 21.40
N ALA A 159 -15.16 -3.29 20.84
CA ALA A 159 -14.64 -2.07 21.41
C ALA A 159 -15.77 -1.03 21.39
N THR A 160 -16.04 -0.43 22.53
CA THR A 160 -16.96 0.70 22.65
C THR A 160 -16.57 1.79 21.65
N PRO A 161 -17.50 2.37 20.90
CA PRO A 161 -17.19 3.41 19.92
C PRO A 161 -16.55 4.60 20.62
N ALA A 162 -15.51 5.16 20.01
CA ALA A 162 -14.87 6.37 20.44
C ALA A 162 -15.89 7.53 20.51
N PRO A 163 -15.75 8.48 21.45
CA PRO A 163 -16.68 9.60 21.55
C PRO A 163 -16.69 10.40 20.26
N SER A 164 -17.90 10.65 19.73
CA SER A 164 -18.14 11.47 18.57
C SER A 164 -17.69 12.92 18.84
N TYR A 165 -16.77 13.40 18.01
CA TYR A 165 -16.42 14.81 17.98
C TYR A 165 -17.57 15.56 17.28
N THR A 166 -18.28 16.40 18.01
CA THR A 166 -19.21 17.37 17.43
C THR A 166 -18.45 18.69 17.24
N PRO A 167 -18.56 19.35 16.06
CA PRO A 167 -17.85 20.60 15.75
C PRO A 167 -18.31 21.78 16.58
#